data_7cb98a4fdbdc807bf80fe083574720cb
#
_entry.id   7cb98a4fdbdc807bf80fe083574720cb
#
_cell.length_a   1.000
_cell.length_b   1.000
_cell.length_c   1.000
_cell.angle_alpha   90.00
_cell.angle_beta   90.00
_cell.angle_gamma   90.00
#
_symmetry.space_group_name_H-M   'P 1'
#
loop_
_entity.id
_entity.type
_entity.pdbx_description
1 polymer ?
#
loop_
_entity_poly.entity_id
_entity_poly.type
_entity_poly.pdbx_seq_one_letter_code
_entity_poly.pdbx_strand_id
1 'polypeptide(L)'
;NQGITYVLLSDDKDFIIGYFYISVGRIDQIEKVMDHTYYIPMGGAININYLAVDKRLQHTLLVPEAKIYYGDYILRECEKKILELRKEVGISFVTLYSTEEGYHMYHDRNSYENFEDDMSTFVQDSDKNCKKLYKWVDDILEG
;
A
#
# COMPACT_ATOMS: atom_id res chain seq x y z
N ASN A 1 10.84 -13.12 4.49
CA ASN A 1 10.53 -11.73 4.39
C ASN A 1 9.96 -11.17 5.67
N GLN A 2 10.75 -10.31 6.27
CA GLN A 2 10.36 -9.72 7.54
C GLN A 2 9.83 -8.33 7.32
N GLY A 3 8.65 -8.10 7.83
CA GLY A 3 8.04 -6.79 7.83
C GLY A 3 7.75 -6.35 9.24
N ILE A 4 7.05 -5.23 9.35
CA ILE A 4 6.69 -4.64 10.63
C ILE A 4 5.18 -4.45 10.65
N THR A 5 4.56 -4.86 11.76
CA THR A 5 3.13 -4.66 11.99
C THR A 5 2.94 -3.45 12.89
N TYR A 6 2.05 -2.56 12.47
CA TYR A 6 1.63 -1.40 13.26
C TYR A 6 0.16 -1.55 13.59
N VAL A 7 -0.19 -1.29 14.84
CA VAL A 7 -1.55 -1.42 15.34
C VAL A 7 -2.07 -0.04 15.70
N LEU A 8 -3.30 0.27 15.27
CA LEU A 8 -3.96 1.52 15.62
C LEU A 8 -5.02 1.25 16.67
N LEU A 9 -4.95 2.01 17.75
CA LEU A 9 -5.87 1.88 18.88
C LEU A 9 -6.85 3.04 18.89
N SER A 10 -8.02 2.81 19.51
CA SER A 10 -8.97 3.89 19.77
C SER A 10 -8.34 4.90 20.73
N ASP A 11 -8.90 6.11 20.80
CA ASP A 11 -8.35 7.19 21.63
C ASP A 11 -8.19 6.79 23.10
N ASP A 12 -9.15 6.02 23.63
CA ASP A 12 -9.11 5.52 25.00
C ASP A 12 -8.33 4.21 25.12
N LYS A 13 -7.80 3.71 24.01
CA LYS A 13 -7.04 2.46 23.93
C LYS A 13 -7.83 1.22 24.35
N ASP A 14 -9.16 1.30 24.27
CA ASP A 14 -10.02 0.18 24.65
C ASP A 14 -10.09 -0.92 23.61
N PHE A 15 -9.87 -0.57 22.32
CA PHE A 15 -9.91 -1.58 21.28
C PHE A 15 -9.03 -1.21 20.10
N ILE A 16 -8.73 -2.20 19.28
CA ILE A 16 -7.94 -2.03 18.06
C ILE A 16 -8.87 -1.58 16.94
N ILE A 17 -8.55 -0.43 16.32
CA ILE A 17 -9.26 0.07 15.15
C ILE A 17 -8.88 -0.74 13.92
N GLY A 18 -7.59 -1.03 13.79
CA GLY A 18 -7.07 -1.79 12.69
C GLY A 18 -5.56 -1.94 12.76
N TYR A 19 -5.00 -2.52 11.72
CA TYR A 19 -3.55 -2.67 11.66
C TYR A 19 -3.08 -2.70 10.20
N PHE A 20 -1.78 -2.50 10.02
CA PHE A 20 -1.16 -2.71 8.73
C PHE A 20 0.20 -3.38 8.91
N TYR A 21 0.58 -4.17 7.92
CA TYR A 21 1.85 -4.87 7.88
C TYR A 21 2.57 -4.45 6.62
N ILE A 22 3.79 -3.95 6.77
CA ILE A 22 4.58 -3.46 5.65
C ILE A 22 5.94 -4.17 5.59
N SER A 23 6.48 -4.27 4.39
CA SER A 23 7.80 -4.86 4.16
C SER A 23 8.51 -4.14 3.01
N VAL A 24 9.81 -4.37 2.91
CA VAL A 24 10.63 -3.76 1.86
C VAL A 24 10.43 -4.50 0.55
N GLY A 25 10.39 -3.76 -0.53
CA GLY A 25 10.29 -4.31 -1.87
C GLY A 25 10.97 -3.40 -2.89
N ARG A 26 10.67 -3.64 -4.16
CA ARG A 26 11.14 -2.78 -5.24
C ARG A 26 10.26 -2.98 -6.47
N ILE A 27 10.30 -2.01 -7.37
CA ILE A 27 9.69 -2.14 -8.69
C ILE A 27 10.80 -2.23 -9.71
N ASP A 28 10.67 -3.19 -10.63
CA ASP A 28 11.56 -3.35 -11.76
C ASP A 28 10.79 -3.09 -13.05
N GLN A 29 11.49 -2.54 -14.04
CA GLN A 29 10.97 -2.45 -15.39
C GLN A 29 11.44 -3.67 -16.18
N ILE A 30 10.52 -4.29 -16.92
CA ILE A 30 10.83 -5.44 -17.75
C ILE A 30 11.22 -4.95 -19.14
N GLU A 31 12.44 -5.32 -19.57
CA GLU A 31 12.94 -5.02 -20.91
C GLU A 31 13.22 -6.34 -21.63
N LYS A 32 12.70 -6.47 -22.86
CA LYS A 32 12.96 -7.63 -23.69
C LYS A 32 13.82 -7.22 -24.86
N VAL A 33 15.01 -7.80 -24.94
CA VAL A 33 15.95 -7.57 -26.04
C VAL A 33 16.29 -8.92 -26.63
N MET A 34 15.85 -9.17 -27.87
CA MET A 34 15.97 -10.48 -28.53
C MET A 34 15.29 -11.57 -27.70
N ASP A 35 16.03 -12.61 -27.31
CA ASP A 35 15.50 -13.71 -26.51
C ASP A 35 15.73 -13.52 -25.02
N HIS A 36 16.24 -12.36 -24.61
CA HIS A 36 16.59 -12.11 -23.22
C HIS A 36 15.61 -11.16 -22.57
N THR A 37 15.25 -11.46 -21.32
CA THR A 37 14.44 -10.60 -20.48
C THR A 37 15.33 -10.00 -19.40
N TYR A 38 15.31 -8.69 -19.30
CA TYR A 38 16.06 -7.96 -18.29
C TYR A 38 15.11 -7.27 -17.32
N TYR A 39 15.49 -7.25 -16.06
CA TYR A 39 14.74 -6.56 -15.00
C TYR A 39 15.58 -5.39 -14.53
N ILE A 40 15.14 -4.19 -14.86
CA ILE A 40 15.88 -2.97 -14.55
C ILE A 40 15.23 -2.30 -13.34
N PRO A 41 15.96 -2.14 -12.21
CA PRO A 41 15.37 -1.51 -11.03
C PRO A 41 14.89 -0.10 -11.31
N MET A 42 13.63 0.18 -10.96
CA MET A 42 13.04 1.52 -11.04
C MET A 42 13.17 2.26 -9.72
N GLY A 43 13.18 1.53 -8.61
CA GLY A 43 13.34 2.12 -7.29
C GLY A 43 12.92 1.20 -6.19
N GLY A 44 13.36 1.50 -4.98
CA GLY A 44 12.94 0.80 -3.78
C GLY A 44 11.49 1.10 -3.45
N ALA A 45 10.85 0.18 -2.76
CA ALA A 45 9.45 0.28 -2.40
C ALA A 45 9.20 -0.21 -0.99
N ILE A 46 8.13 0.26 -0.40
CA ILE A 46 7.51 -0.37 0.77
C ILE A 46 6.24 -1.04 0.26
N ASN A 47 6.12 -2.33 0.54
CA ASN A 47 4.93 -3.09 0.17
C ASN A 47 3.99 -3.15 1.36
N ILE A 48 2.72 -2.81 1.12
CA ILE A 48 1.67 -3.00 2.12
C ILE A 48 1.15 -4.42 1.93
N ASN A 49 1.57 -5.32 2.83
CA ASN A 49 1.18 -6.73 2.73
C ASN A 49 -0.24 -6.95 3.23
N TYR A 50 -0.59 -6.28 4.32
CA TYR A 50 -1.91 -6.36 4.93
C TYR A 50 -2.32 -5.01 5.45
N LEU A 51 -3.60 -4.70 5.27
CA LEU A 51 -4.25 -3.54 5.86
C LEU A 51 -5.62 -4.02 6.27
N ALA A 52 -5.93 -3.93 7.55
CA ALA A 52 -7.15 -4.48 8.10
C ALA A 52 -7.86 -3.48 9.01
N VAL A 53 -9.17 -3.46 8.90
CA VAL A 53 -10.06 -2.63 9.72
C VAL A 53 -10.87 -3.56 10.60
N ASP A 54 -11.07 -3.19 11.86
CA ASP A 54 -11.94 -3.94 12.76
C ASP A 54 -13.31 -4.15 12.09
N LYS A 55 -13.86 -5.34 12.22
CA LYS A 55 -15.13 -5.70 11.58
C LYS A 55 -16.25 -4.71 11.86
N ARG A 56 -16.28 -4.17 13.08
CA ARG A 56 -17.32 -3.22 13.48
C ARG A 56 -17.24 -1.89 12.77
N LEU A 57 -16.07 -1.57 12.20
CA LEU A 57 -15.81 -0.29 11.55
C LEU A 57 -15.71 -0.39 10.04
N GLN A 58 -15.77 -1.60 9.48
CA GLN A 58 -15.73 -1.79 8.03
C GLN A 58 -16.94 -1.12 7.39
N HIS A 59 -16.71 -0.44 6.27
CA HIS A 59 -17.75 0.31 5.53
C HIS A 59 -18.39 1.41 6.36
N THR A 60 -17.71 1.87 7.42
CA THR A 60 -18.20 2.93 8.30
C THR A 60 -17.39 4.19 8.08
N LEU A 61 -18.09 5.33 8.04
CA LEU A 61 -17.46 6.62 7.86
C LEU A 61 -16.89 7.12 9.19
N LEU A 62 -15.61 7.50 9.18
CA LEU A 62 -14.97 8.18 10.31
C LEU A 62 -15.34 9.66 10.31
N VAL A 63 -15.31 10.29 9.13
CA VAL A 63 -15.67 11.70 8.95
C VAL A 63 -16.78 11.75 7.89
N PRO A 64 -18.06 11.74 8.32
CA PRO A 64 -19.18 11.70 7.36
C PRO A 64 -19.19 12.86 6.37
N GLU A 65 -18.87 14.06 6.82
CA GLU A 65 -18.88 15.25 5.98
C GLU A 65 -17.88 15.17 4.83
N ALA A 66 -16.74 14.53 5.07
CA ALA A 66 -15.69 14.36 4.07
C ALA A 66 -15.74 13.01 3.38
N LYS A 67 -16.71 12.16 3.74
CA LYS A 67 -16.84 10.80 3.22
C LYS A 67 -15.57 9.97 3.39
N ILE A 68 -14.92 10.11 4.54
CA ILE A 68 -13.72 9.35 4.87
C ILE A 68 -14.10 8.12 5.69
N TYR A 69 -13.77 6.96 5.16
CA TYR A 69 -13.99 5.67 5.83
C TYR A 69 -12.83 5.36 6.77
N TYR A 70 -13.05 4.45 7.73
CA TYR A 70 -11.97 3.99 8.60
C TYR A 70 -10.84 3.35 7.82
N GLY A 71 -11.14 2.65 6.71
CA GLY A 71 -10.09 2.10 5.85
C GLY A 71 -9.19 3.16 5.26
N ASP A 72 -9.77 4.28 4.80
CA ASP A 72 -8.99 5.42 4.29
C ASP A 72 -8.09 5.99 5.39
N TYR A 73 -8.59 6.08 6.61
CA TYR A 73 -7.84 6.57 7.75
C TYR A 73 -6.62 5.68 8.04
N ILE A 74 -6.82 4.36 8.07
CA ILE A 74 -5.73 3.42 8.35
C ILE A 74 -4.68 3.48 7.23
N LEU A 75 -5.12 3.57 5.98
CA LEU A 75 -4.20 3.73 4.85
C LEU A 75 -3.39 5.02 4.99
N ARG A 76 -4.05 6.11 5.40
CA ARG A 76 -3.37 7.39 5.62
C ARG A 76 -2.30 7.27 6.70
N GLU A 77 -2.60 6.58 7.81
CA GLU A 77 -1.63 6.36 8.87
C GLU A 77 -0.48 5.48 8.40
N CYS A 78 -0.76 4.50 7.56
CA CYS A 78 0.26 3.68 6.92
C CYS A 78 1.18 4.53 6.05
N GLU A 79 0.60 5.40 5.22
CA GLU A 79 1.37 6.29 4.35
C GLU A 79 2.25 7.26 5.13
N LYS A 80 1.75 7.77 6.25
CA LYS A 80 2.56 8.63 7.14
C LYS A 80 3.78 7.89 7.66
N LYS A 81 3.61 6.63 8.03
CA LYS A 81 4.72 5.80 8.51
C LYS A 81 5.73 5.56 7.40
N ILE A 82 5.27 5.36 6.18
CA ILE A 82 6.14 5.17 5.02
C ILE A 82 6.96 6.45 4.75
N LEU A 83 6.34 7.63 4.89
CA LEU A 83 7.05 8.90 4.75
C LEU A 83 8.16 9.05 5.79
N GLU A 84 7.93 8.58 7.02
CA GLU A 84 8.97 8.58 8.04
C GLU A 84 10.12 7.65 7.65
N LEU A 85 9.81 6.46 7.15
CA LEU A 85 10.82 5.48 6.76
C LEU A 85 11.64 5.96 5.56
N ARG A 86 11.07 6.77 4.68
CA ARG A 86 11.78 7.31 3.53
C ARG A 86 13.03 8.10 3.94
N LYS A 87 13.02 8.69 5.11
CA LYS A 87 14.17 9.46 5.62
C LYS A 87 15.36 8.58 5.94
N GLU A 88 15.12 7.29 6.19
CA GLU A 88 16.14 6.33 6.59
C GLU A 88 16.62 5.46 5.43
N VAL A 89 15.75 5.18 4.47
CA VAL A 89 16.05 4.29 3.34
C VAL A 89 15.51 4.88 2.04
N GLY A 90 16.17 4.55 0.95
CA GLY A 90 15.76 5.04 -0.38
C GLY A 90 14.51 4.34 -0.85
N ILE A 91 13.38 5.03 -0.75
CA ILE A 91 12.08 4.51 -1.15
C ILE A 91 11.45 5.48 -2.15
N SER A 92 11.03 4.95 -3.29
CA SER A 92 10.35 5.74 -4.33
C SER A 92 8.88 5.38 -4.47
N PHE A 93 8.51 4.15 -4.08
CA PHE A 93 7.18 3.62 -4.34
C PHE A 93 6.55 2.99 -3.10
N VAL A 94 5.22 3.03 -3.07
CA VAL A 94 4.40 2.16 -2.23
C VAL A 94 3.76 1.14 -3.16
N THR A 95 3.81 -0.13 -2.82
CA THR A 95 3.21 -1.19 -3.62
C THR A 95 2.24 -2.00 -2.78
N LEU A 96 1.26 -2.61 -3.45
CA LEU A 96 0.33 -3.51 -2.78
C LEU A 96 -0.39 -4.38 -3.80
N TYR A 97 -0.98 -5.47 -3.29
CA TYR A 97 -1.91 -6.29 -4.04
C TYR A 97 -3.30 -6.03 -3.50
N SER A 98 -4.19 -5.56 -4.34
CA SER A 98 -5.56 -5.23 -3.94
C SER A 98 -6.53 -6.30 -4.34
N THR A 99 -7.39 -6.70 -3.40
CA THR A 99 -8.57 -7.50 -3.75
C THR A 99 -9.53 -6.63 -4.56
N GLU A 100 -10.47 -7.26 -5.24
CA GLU A 100 -11.51 -6.53 -5.96
C GLU A 100 -12.29 -5.61 -5.03
N GLU A 101 -12.57 -6.09 -3.83
CA GLU A 101 -13.31 -5.33 -2.82
C GLU A 101 -12.56 -4.09 -2.35
N GLY A 102 -11.23 -4.19 -2.20
CA GLY A 102 -10.41 -3.06 -1.74
C GLY A 102 -10.04 -2.06 -2.82
N TYR A 103 -10.28 -2.40 -4.09
CA TYR A 103 -9.82 -1.62 -5.23
C TYR A 103 -10.34 -0.18 -5.21
N HIS A 104 -11.61 0.03 -4.87
CA HIS A 104 -12.19 1.37 -4.83
C HIS A 104 -11.48 2.26 -3.82
N MET A 105 -11.15 1.71 -2.66
CA MET A 105 -10.44 2.48 -1.65
C MET A 105 -9.05 2.88 -2.15
N TYR A 106 -8.29 1.92 -2.67
CA TYR A 106 -6.92 2.22 -3.10
C TYR A 106 -6.87 3.05 -4.36
N HIS A 107 -7.55 2.60 -5.41
CA HIS A 107 -7.45 3.23 -6.73
C HIS A 107 -8.30 4.49 -6.84
N ASP A 108 -9.59 4.37 -6.52
CA ASP A 108 -10.51 5.46 -6.80
C ASP A 108 -10.44 6.59 -5.78
N ARG A 109 -10.28 6.25 -4.50
CA ARG A 109 -10.27 7.25 -3.44
C ARG A 109 -8.87 7.71 -3.01
N ASN A 110 -7.86 6.88 -3.19
CA ASN A 110 -6.53 7.17 -2.67
C ASN A 110 -5.43 7.20 -3.73
N SER A 111 -5.81 7.24 -5.00
CA SER A 111 -4.93 7.53 -6.14
C SER A 111 -3.81 6.52 -6.39
N TYR A 112 -4.00 5.27 -5.98
CA TYR A 112 -3.07 4.22 -6.39
C TYR A 112 -3.32 3.86 -7.85
N GLU A 113 -2.26 3.54 -8.56
CA GLU A 113 -2.32 3.24 -9.98
C GLU A 113 -2.05 1.76 -10.23
N ASN A 114 -2.64 1.22 -11.30
CA ASN A 114 -2.36 -0.14 -11.72
C ASN A 114 -0.93 -0.24 -12.24
N PHE A 115 -0.26 -1.38 -11.94
CA PHE A 115 1.02 -1.67 -12.58
C PHE A 115 0.83 -1.71 -14.09
N GLU A 116 1.79 -1.13 -14.80
CA GLU A 116 1.84 -1.25 -16.26
C GLU A 116 2.40 -2.61 -16.65
N ASP A 117 2.19 -3.02 -17.90
CA ASP A 117 2.58 -4.35 -18.38
C ASP A 117 4.08 -4.61 -18.26
N ASP A 118 4.89 -3.55 -18.33
CA ASP A 118 6.35 -3.66 -18.24
C ASP A 118 6.89 -3.44 -16.83
N MET A 119 6.03 -3.39 -15.83
CA MET A 119 6.42 -3.26 -14.42
C MET A 119 6.28 -4.58 -13.71
N SER A 120 7.21 -4.87 -12.80
CA SER A 120 7.14 -6.08 -11.97
C SER A 120 7.67 -5.81 -10.58
N THR A 121 7.29 -6.68 -9.65
CA THR A 121 7.79 -6.68 -8.28
C THR A 121 8.12 -8.12 -7.89
N PHE A 122 9.11 -8.28 -7.01
CA PHE A 122 9.46 -9.61 -6.54
C PHE A 122 8.61 -10.06 -5.35
N VAL A 123 7.80 -9.19 -4.79
CA VAL A 123 6.85 -9.58 -3.77
C VAL A 123 5.77 -10.43 -4.42
N GLN A 124 5.65 -11.67 -3.98
CA GLN A 124 4.71 -12.59 -4.60
C GLN A 124 3.32 -12.42 -3.99
N ASP A 125 2.33 -12.51 -4.88
CA ASP A 125 0.94 -12.54 -4.48
C ASP A 125 0.52 -14.00 -4.34
N SER A 126 -0.12 -14.32 -3.22
CA SER A 126 -0.68 -15.63 -2.99
C SER A 126 -2.02 -15.83 -3.70
N ASP A 127 -2.67 -14.74 -4.11
CA ASP A 127 -3.96 -14.78 -4.80
C ASP A 127 -3.84 -14.12 -6.16
N LYS A 128 -3.98 -14.93 -7.22
CA LYS A 128 -3.84 -14.48 -8.61
C LYS A 128 -4.93 -13.50 -9.04
N ASN A 129 -6.00 -13.37 -8.26
CA ASN A 129 -7.10 -12.46 -8.58
C ASN A 129 -6.86 -11.04 -8.06
N CYS A 130 -5.79 -10.83 -7.30
CA CYS A 130 -5.46 -9.51 -6.81
C CYS A 130 -4.83 -8.65 -7.89
N LYS A 131 -5.09 -7.36 -7.82
CA LYS A 131 -4.50 -6.37 -8.73
C LYS A 131 -3.29 -5.75 -8.07
N LYS A 132 -2.22 -5.62 -8.85
CA LYS A 132 -1.01 -4.93 -8.39
C LYS A 132 -1.17 -3.45 -8.56
N LEU A 133 -1.00 -2.72 -7.48
CA LEU A 133 -1.13 -1.27 -7.48
C LEU A 133 0.13 -0.64 -6.91
N TYR A 134 0.39 0.60 -7.32
CA TYR A 134 1.51 1.36 -6.78
C TYR A 134 1.16 2.84 -6.68
N LYS A 135 1.94 3.54 -5.88
CA LYS A 135 1.89 4.99 -5.77
C LYS A 135 3.31 5.49 -5.59
N TRP A 136 3.65 6.61 -6.20
CA TRP A 136 4.90 7.29 -5.90
C TRP A 136 4.86 7.84 -4.48
N VAL A 137 5.94 7.65 -3.74
CA VAL A 137 6.01 8.17 -2.36
C VAL A 137 5.84 9.69 -2.35
N ASP A 138 6.39 10.36 -3.38
CA ASP A 138 6.28 11.81 -3.50
C ASP A 138 4.84 12.30 -3.65
N ASP A 139 3.94 11.42 -4.06
CA ASP A 139 2.52 11.76 -4.21
C ASP A 139 1.73 11.58 -2.92
N ILE A 140 2.35 11.08 -1.86
CA ILE A 140 1.69 10.98 -0.56
C ILE A 140 1.58 12.39 0.02
N LEU A 141 0.34 12.77 0.34
CA LEU A 141 0.09 14.09 0.91
C LEU A 141 0.57 14.14 2.35
N GLU A 142 1.38 15.16 2.65
CA GLU A 142 1.82 15.43 4.02
C GLU A 142 0.73 16.19 4.77
N GLY A 143 0.55 15.86 6.05
CA GLY A 143 -0.41 16.58 6.87
C GLY A 143 -1.10 15.72 7.89
#